data_002b4ec5ca8b29928b30661779da2489
#
_entry.id   002b4ec5ca8b29928b30661779da2489
#
_cell.length_a   1.000
_cell.length_b   1.000
_cell.length_c   1.000
_cell.angle_alpha   90.00
_cell.angle_beta   90.00
_cell.angle_gamma   90.00
#
_symmetry.space_group_name_H-M   'P 1'
#
loop_
_entity.id
_entity.type
_entity.pdbx_description
1 polymer ?
#
loop_
_entity_poly.entity_id
_entity_poly.type
_entity_poly.pdbx_seq_one_letter_code
_entity_poly.pdbx_strand_id
1 'polypeptide(L)'
;MRRPLFSLIVVLVVSGLMMPSTSYAQQAVNLYVGGFVPRGEDARSDGDVLAGNRDFLSFKIDDFNAATVGGEWLFGLNDWVDAGLGLGVHSKKVPALYRDLTHSNGSEIEQDLKLRVVPFTATVRFLPLGREAAIQPYIGAGVGLFAWRYSETGEFVDFSDFSIFRDRFSASGATAGPVVLGGIGFPIGPWAVGGEIRYQSGQGELPIDQGFAGTEIDLGGFTYLATFKVRF
;
A
#
# COMPACT_ATOMS: atom_id res chain seq x y z
N MET A 1 -14.89 29.84 11.36
CA MET A 1 -16.12 29.52 10.58
C MET A 1 -15.77 28.70 9.35
N ARG A 2 -15.58 27.37 9.45
CA ARG A 2 -15.24 26.45 8.32
C ARG A 2 -16.00 25.10 8.41
N ARG A 3 -17.26 25.09 8.86
CA ARG A 3 -18.06 23.87 9.03
C ARG A 3 -19.13 23.54 7.96
N PRO A 4 -19.48 24.37 6.94
CA PRO A 4 -20.55 23.97 6.02
C PRO A 4 -20.13 23.06 4.88
N LEU A 5 -18.83 23.05 4.47
CA LEU A 5 -18.40 22.24 3.31
C LEU A 5 -18.43 20.73 3.57
N PHE A 6 -18.03 20.33 4.77
CA PHE A 6 -18.00 18.90 5.16
C PHE A 6 -19.42 18.32 5.27
N SER A 7 -20.37 19.08 5.80
CA SER A 7 -21.78 18.67 5.88
C SER A 7 -22.43 18.56 4.50
N LEU A 8 -22.05 19.42 3.54
CA LEU A 8 -22.58 19.38 2.18
C LEU A 8 -22.11 18.14 1.41
N ILE A 9 -20.85 17.73 1.56
CA ILE A 9 -20.29 16.53 0.93
C ILE A 9 -20.94 15.26 1.50
N VAL A 10 -21.14 15.19 2.82
CA VAL A 10 -21.81 14.04 3.46
C VAL A 10 -23.28 13.94 3.03
N VAL A 11 -24.00 15.05 2.91
CA VAL A 11 -25.39 15.06 2.43
C VAL A 11 -25.48 14.66 0.96
N LEU A 12 -24.54 15.06 0.11
CA LEU A 12 -24.50 14.68 -1.31
C LEU A 12 -24.18 13.19 -1.52
N VAL A 13 -23.34 12.61 -0.69
CA VAL A 13 -23.04 11.17 -0.70
C VAL A 13 -24.23 10.35 -0.20
N VAL A 14 -24.90 10.81 0.86
CA VAL A 14 -26.08 10.11 1.43
C VAL A 14 -27.32 10.22 0.53
N SER A 15 -27.53 11.35 -0.16
CA SER A 15 -28.66 11.49 -1.09
C SER A 15 -28.48 10.70 -2.38
N GLY A 16 -27.25 10.43 -2.83
CA GLY A 16 -26.96 9.53 -3.94
C GLY A 16 -27.27 8.05 -3.65
N LEU A 17 -27.28 7.65 -2.38
CA LEU A 17 -27.58 6.29 -1.92
C LEU A 17 -29.08 5.99 -1.81
N MET A 18 -29.95 7.00 -1.93
CA MET A 18 -31.41 6.86 -1.76
C MET A 18 -32.22 6.89 -3.06
N MET A 19 -31.63 6.76 -4.23
CA MET A 19 -32.43 6.60 -5.46
C MET A 19 -32.85 5.14 -5.61
N PRO A 20 -34.17 4.84 -5.57
CA PRO A 20 -34.67 3.51 -5.86
C PRO A 20 -34.57 3.27 -7.40
N SER A 21 -33.45 2.76 -7.83
CA SER A 21 -33.34 2.14 -9.14
C SER A 21 -33.64 0.66 -9.00
N THR A 22 -34.61 0.16 -9.76
CA THR A 22 -34.87 -1.27 -9.97
C THR A 22 -33.74 -1.93 -10.79
N SER A 23 -32.51 -1.57 -10.50
CA SER A 23 -31.33 -2.25 -10.99
C SER A 23 -30.83 -3.14 -9.84
N TYR A 24 -30.85 -4.44 -10.04
CA TYR A 24 -30.16 -5.36 -9.15
C TYR A 24 -28.70 -4.88 -9.05
N ALA A 25 -28.31 -4.35 -7.91
CA ALA A 25 -26.95 -3.95 -7.64
C ALA A 25 -26.09 -5.22 -7.75
N GLN A 26 -25.48 -5.42 -8.92
CA GLN A 26 -24.66 -6.59 -9.18
C GLN A 26 -23.45 -6.50 -8.28
N GLN A 27 -23.34 -7.42 -7.34
CA GLN A 27 -22.23 -7.50 -6.42
C GLN A 27 -21.18 -8.47 -6.94
N ALA A 28 -19.93 -8.23 -6.59
CA ALA A 28 -18.86 -9.16 -6.87
C ALA A 28 -17.79 -9.13 -5.78
N VAL A 29 -17.20 -10.27 -5.54
CA VAL A 29 -15.97 -10.37 -4.75
C VAL A 29 -14.82 -10.59 -5.72
N ASN A 30 -13.81 -9.75 -5.61
CA ASN A 30 -12.58 -9.80 -6.39
C ASN A 30 -11.43 -10.18 -5.47
N LEU A 31 -10.85 -11.36 -5.66
CA LEU A 31 -9.64 -11.80 -4.98
C LEU A 31 -8.43 -11.45 -5.84
N TYR A 32 -7.31 -11.10 -5.21
CA TYR A 32 -6.11 -10.77 -5.95
C TYR A 32 -4.84 -11.26 -5.26
N VAL A 33 -3.84 -11.53 -6.09
CA VAL A 33 -2.47 -11.86 -5.69
C VAL A 33 -1.50 -11.16 -6.65
N GLY A 34 -0.35 -10.76 -6.13
CA GLY A 34 0.65 -10.09 -6.97
C GLY A 34 1.86 -9.60 -6.20
N GLY A 35 2.45 -8.50 -6.67
CA GLY A 35 3.64 -7.90 -6.10
C GLY A 35 3.46 -6.40 -5.85
N PHE A 36 3.88 -5.94 -4.71
CA PHE A 36 4.06 -4.53 -4.39
C PHE A 36 5.51 -4.13 -4.63
N VAL A 37 5.71 -3.03 -5.34
CA VAL A 37 7.00 -2.40 -5.63
C VAL A 37 6.97 -1.02 -4.98
N PRO A 38 7.79 -0.76 -3.94
CA PRO A 38 7.84 0.54 -3.29
C PRO A 38 8.36 1.61 -4.25
N ARG A 39 8.06 2.85 -3.94
CA ARG A 39 8.60 4.01 -4.65
C ARG A 39 10.14 3.99 -4.57
N GLY A 40 10.79 4.24 -5.72
CA GLY A 40 12.25 4.26 -5.80
C GLY A 40 12.87 5.37 -4.96
N GLU A 41 14.18 5.26 -4.73
CA GLU A 41 14.94 6.16 -3.86
C GLU A 41 14.79 7.63 -4.24
N ASP A 42 14.97 7.97 -5.52
CA ASP A 42 14.91 9.35 -6.03
C ASP A 42 13.54 10.03 -5.82
N ALA A 43 12.51 9.27 -5.48
CA ALA A 43 11.16 9.76 -5.27
C ALA A 43 10.74 9.77 -3.79
N ARG A 44 11.67 9.43 -2.87
CA ARG A 44 11.46 9.48 -1.42
C ARG A 44 11.88 10.84 -0.86
N SER A 45 11.31 11.24 0.27
CA SER A 45 11.70 12.45 0.99
C SER A 45 13.04 12.24 1.72
N ASP A 46 13.76 13.33 1.99
CA ASP A 46 15.00 13.31 2.78
C ASP A 46 14.78 12.84 4.23
N GLY A 47 13.53 12.87 4.72
CA GLY A 47 13.15 12.37 6.03
C GLY A 47 12.78 10.89 6.07
N ASP A 48 12.80 10.19 4.93
CA ASP A 48 12.42 8.78 4.85
C ASP A 48 13.45 7.86 5.49
N VAL A 49 13.00 7.01 6.42
CA VAL A 49 13.87 6.12 7.19
C VAL A 49 14.61 5.10 6.33
N LEU A 50 14.03 4.63 5.22
CA LEU A 50 14.72 3.70 4.33
C LEU A 50 15.81 4.41 3.53
N ALA A 51 15.60 5.67 3.14
CA ALA A 51 16.63 6.49 2.52
C ALA A 51 17.77 6.79 3.51
N GLY A 52 17.43 7.26 4.73
CA GLY A 52 18.43 7.55 5.78
C GLY A 52 19.24 6.32 6.21
N ASN A 53 18.61 5.15 6.32
CA ASN A 53 19.33 3.91 6.64
C ASN A 53 20.38 3.52 5.57
N ARG A 54 20.20 3.93 4.31
CA ARG A 54 21.18 3.64 3.25
C ARG A 54 22.48 4.43 3.36
N ASP A 55 22.54 5.45 4.19
CA ASP A 55 23.79 6.18 4.42
C ASP A 55 24.84 5.29 5.10
N PHE A 56 24.41 4.34 5.93
CA PHE A 56 25.30 3.46 6.69
C PHE A 56 25.01 1.95 6.52
N LEU A 57 23.84 1.55 5.98
CA LEU A 57 23.49 0.15 5.71
C LEU A 57 23.57 -0.16 4.20
N SER A 58 23.94 -1.39 3.92
CA SER A 58 24.00 -1.94 2.56
C SER A 58 22.74 -2.74 2.25
N PHE A 59 21.79 -2.14 1.54
CA PHE A 59 20.60 -2.74 0.95
C PHE A 59 20.07 -1.86 -0.18
N LYS A 60 19.08 -2.33 -0.92
CA LYS A 60 18.39 -1.54 -1.95
C LYS A 60 16.92 -1.36 -1.59
N ILE A 61 16.32 -0.24 -2.02
CA ILE A 61 14.87 -0.03 -1.84
C ILE A 61 14.06 -1.14 -2.52
N ASP A 62 14.53 -1.65 -3.66
CA ASP A 62 13.90 -2.76 -4.38
C ASP A 62 13.90 -4.09 -3.61
N ASP A 63 14.77 -4.24 -2.61
CA ASP A 63 14.76 -5.43 -1.75
C ASP A 63 13.46 -5.50 -0.90
N PHE A 64 12.77 -4.37 -0.76
CA PHE A 64 11.43 -4.30 -0.14
C PHE A 64 10.28 -4.68 -1.06
N ASN A 65 10.54 -5.07 -2.32
CA ASN A 65 9.52 -5.68 -3.17
C ASN A 65 8.89 -6.88 -2.44
N ALA A 66 7.57 -6.87 -2.34
CA ALA A 66 6.85 -7.82 -1.50
C ALA A 66 5.70 -8.49 -2.26
N ALA A 67 5.49 -9.78 -2.02
CA ALA A 67 4.25 -10.41 -2.41
C ALA A 67 3.07 -9.75 -1.68
N THR A 68 1.97 -9.57 -2.39
CA THR A 68 0.72 -9.03 -1.86
C THR A 68 -0.44 -9.95 -2.16
N VAL A 69 -1.39 -10.00 -1.25
CA VAL A 69 -2.65 -10.73 -1.38
C VAL A 69 -3.77 -9.93 -0.75
N GLY A 70 -4.95 -10.05 -1.29
CA GLY A 70 -6.12 -9.38 -0.74
C GLY A 70 -7.40 -9.68 -1.47
N GLY A 71 -8.42 -8.91 -1.13
CA GLY A 71 -9.72 -8.99 -1.75
C GLY A 71 -10.42 -7.65 -1.75
N GLU A 72 -11.42 -7.54 -2.58
CA GLU A 72 -12.20 -6.34 -2.75
C GLU A 72 -13.67 -6.70 -3.02
N TRP A 73 -14.56 -6.02 -2.35
CA TRP A 73 -15.98 -6.12 -2.62
C TRP A 73 -16.38 -5.01 -3.60
N LEU A 74 -16.95 -5.39 -4.71
CA LEU A 74 -17.38 -4.50 -5.78
C LEU A 74 -18.90 -4.40 -5.81
N PHE A 75 -19.39 -3.18 -5.90
CA PHE A 75 -20.80 -2.84 -6.02
C PHE A 75 -21.02 -2.14 -7.36
N GLY A 76 -21.80 -2.74 -8.24
CA GLY A 76 -22.20 -2.09 -9.46
C GLY A 76 -23.19 -0.96 -9.20
N LEU A 77 -22.79 0.26 -9.44
CA LEU A 77 -23.68 1.43 -9.35
C LEU A 77 -24.53 1.59 -10.61
N ASN A 78 -23.97 1.26 -11.77
CA ASN A 78 -24.64 1.18 -13.06
C ASN A 78 -23.76 0.36 -14.02
N ASP A 79 -24.10 0.31 -15.31
CA ASP A 79 -23.36 -0.48 -16.31
C ASP A 79 -21.92 -0.02 -16.55
N TRP A 80 -21.57 1.19 -16.12
CA TRP A 80 -20.31 1.85 -16.40
C TRP A 80 -19.48 2.13 -15.16
N VAL A 81 -20.07 2.01 -13.96
CA VAL A 81 -19.43 2.44 -12.71
C VAL A 81 -19.58 1.40 -11.62
N ASP A 82 -18.45 1.04 -11.02
CA ASP A 82 -18.37 0.21 -9.82
C ASP A 82 -17.81 1.03 -8.64
N ALA A 83 -18.33 0.79 -7.44
CA ALA A 83 -17.67 1.15 -6.19
C ALA A 83 -16.99 -0.08 -5.59
N GLY A 84 -15.82 0.09 -4.98
CA GLY A 84 -15.05 -1.01 -4.38
C GLY A 84 -14.59 -0.71 -2.97
N LEU A 85 -14.66 -1.71 -2.10
CA LEU A 85 -14.05 -1.70 -0.77
C LEU A 85 -13.05 -2.85 -0.68
N GLY A 86 -11.78 -2.53 -0.48
CA GLY A 86 -10.69 -3.49 -0.55
C GLY A 86 -9.88 -3.58 0.74
N LEU A 87 -9.30 -4.76 0.93
CA LEU A 87 -8.36 -5.06 2.00
C LEU A 87 -7.23 -5.90 1.41
N GLY A 88 -5.99 -5.54 1.71
CA GLY A 88 -4.81 -6.28 1.31
C GLY A 88 -3.77 -6.39 2.41
N VAL A 89 -2.72 -7.11 2.12
CA VAL A 89 -1.54 -7.17 2.98
C VAL A 89 -0.30 -7.43 2.15
N HIS A 90 0.78 -6.73 2.47
CA HIS A 90 2.13 -7.07 2.05
C HIS A 90 3.11 -6.85 3.20
N SER A 91 4.15 -7.66 3.22
CA SER A 91 5.20 -7.59 4.25
C SER A 91 6.51 -8.11 3.69
N LYS A 92 7.58 -7.38 3.98
CA LYS A 92 8.93 -7.76 3.59
C LYS A 92 9.90 -7.56 4.73
N LYS A 93 10.82 -8.48 4.86
CA LYS A 93 12.00 -8.42 5.74
C LYS A 93 13.22 -8.38 4.84
N VAL A 94 14.09 -7.44 5.08
CA VAL A 94 15.33 -7.20 4.32
C VAL A 94 16.49 -7.26 5.29
N PRO A 95 17.42 -8.21 5.14
CA PRO A 95 18.69 -8.18 5.87
C PRO A 95 19.56 -7.06 5.31
N ALA A 96 20.22 -6.33 6.19
CA ALA A 96 21.12 -5.23 5.85
C ALA A 96 22.40 -5.34 6.71
N LEU A 97 23.52 -4.91 6.14
CA LEU A 97 24.83 -4.94 6.76
C LEU A 97 25.36 -3.53 6.88
N TYR A 98 26.12 -3.23 7.93
CA TYR A 98 26.88 -1.97 7.97
C TYR A 98 27.94 -1.95 6.87
N ARG A 99 28.08 -0.83 6.14
CA ARG A 99 28.97 -0.71 4.97
C ARG A 99 30.44 -0.69 5.35
N ASP A 100 30.78 0.15 6.32
CA ASP A 100 32.15 0.51 6.63
C ASP A 100 32.58 0.08 8.03
N LEU A 101 31.74 -0.72 8.72
CA LEU A 101 31.97 -1.15 10.08
C LEU A 101 31.87 -2.67 10.19
N THR A 102 32.80 -3.25 10.94
CA THR A 102 32.80 -4.68 11.28
C THR A 102 33.12 -4.86 12.75
N HIS A 103 32.83 -6.03 13.30
CA HIS A 103 33.33 -6.41 14.62
C HIS A 103 34.86 -6.48 14.64
N SER A 104 35.46 -6.44 15.83
CA SER A 104 36.92 -6.55 16.02
C SER A 104 37.51 -7.86 15.49
N ASN A 105 36.71 -8.89 15.33
CA ASN A 105 37.08 -10.19 14.75
C ASN A 105 36.89 -10.24 13.24
N GLY A 106 36.46 -9.14 12.59
CA GLY A 106 36.22 -9.03 11.15
C GLY A 106 34.88 -9.56 10.68
N SER A 107 33.97 -9.98 11.58
CA SER A 107 32.61 -10.35 11.18
C SER A 107 31.75 -9.12 10.92
N GLU A 108 30.74 -9.27 10.07
CA GLU A 108 29.81 -8.21 9.70
C GLU A 108 28.82 -7.91 10.83
N ILE A 109 28.35 -6.68 10.88
CA ILE A 109 27.32 -6.20 11.81
C ILE A 109 26.00 -6.20 11.02
N GLU A 110 25.02 -6.98 11.51
CA GLU A 110 23.81 -7.31 10.78
C GLU A 110 22.56 -6.71 11.40
N GLN A 111 21.69 -6.15 10.56
CA GLN A 111 20.34 -5.71 10.91
C GLN A 111 19.29 -6.32 9.99
N ASP A 112 18.11 -6.56 10.53
CA ASP A 112 16.90 -6.93 9.82
C ASP A 112 15.93 -5.76 9.78
N LEU A 113 15.67 -5.23 8.61
CA LEU A 113 14.67 -4.20 8.37
C LEU A 113 13.35 -4.86 7.93
N LYS A 114 12.24 -4.56 8.59
CA LYS A 114 10.95 -5.16 8.26
C LYS A 114 9.87 -4.11 8.12
N LEU A 115 9.23 -4.10 6.95
CA LEU A 115 8.04 -3.30 6.67
C LEU A 115 6.83 -4.20 6.41
N ARG A 116 5.72 -3.93 7.09
CA ARG A 116 4.40 -4.53 6.83
C ARG A 116 3.39 -3.41 6.61
N VAL A 117 2.57 -3.55 5.58
CA VAL A 117 1.47 -2.62 5.29
C VAL A 117 0.19 -3.41 5.05
N VAL A 118 -0.90 -2.90 5.60
CA VAL A 118 -2.26 -3.42 5.42
C VAL A 118 -3.11 -2.28 4.84
N PRO A 119 -3.26 -2.20 3.50
CA PRO A 119 -4.11 -1.21 2.85
C PRO A 119 -5.59 -1.58 2.98
N PHE A 120 -6.40 -0.62 3.46
CA PHE A 120 -7.84 -0.58 3.31
C PHE A 120 -8.16 0.46 2.25
N THR A 121 -8.93 0.12 1.22
CA THR A 121 -9.18 1.02 0.09
C THR A 121 -10.67 1.19 -0.18
N ALA A 122 -11.07 2.40 -0.52
CA ALA A 122 -12.38 2.71 -1.08
C ALA A 122 -12.17 3.37 -2.45
N THR A 123 -12.68 2.76 -3.51
CA THR A 123 -12.40 3.14 -4.89
C THR A 123 -13.69 3.26 -5.70
N VAL A 124 -13.63 4.06 -6.76
CA VAL A 124 -14.63 4.09 -7.82
C VAL A 124 -13.92 3.74 -9.12
N ARG A 125 -14.53 2.85 -9.90
CA ARG A 125 -14.02 2.36 -11.18
C ARG A 125 -14.97 2.76 -12.29
N PHE A 126 -14.41 3.20 -13.41
CA PHE A 126 -15.12 3.45 -14.65
C PHE A 126 -14.79 2.36 -15.67
N LEU A 127 -15.80 1.76 -16.27
CA LEU A 127 -15.72 0.70 -17.29
C LEU A 127 -16.14 1.26 -18.64
N PRO A 128 -15.22 1.74 -19.47
CA PRO A 128 -15.57 2.44 -20.73
C PRO A 128 -16.32 1.61 -21.76
N LEU A 129 -16.24 0.29 -21.69
CA LEU A 129 -16.98 -0.63 -22.58
C LEU A 129 -18.24 -1.22 -21.90
N GLY A 130 -18.49 -0.82 -20.67
CA GLY A 130 -19.59 -1.34 -19.89
C GLY A 130 -19.34 -2.75 -19.30
N ARG A 131 -20.25 -3.15 -18.42
CA ARG A 131 -20.16 -4.38 -17.64
C ARG A 131 -20.42 -5.66 -18.42
N GLU A 132 -21.18 -5.57 -19.51
CA GLU A 132 -21.55 -6.70 -20.36
C GLU A 132 -20.52 -6.98 -21.48
N ALA A 133 -19.48 -6.16 -21.58
CA ALA A 133 -18.45 -6.35 -22.61
C ALA A 133 -17.64 -7.62 -22.37
N ALA A 134 -17.25 -8.28 -23.48
CA ALA A 134 -16.41 -9.49 -23.43
C ALA A 134 -14.99 -9.21 -22.89
N ILE A 135 -14.54 -7.97 -22.98
CA ILE A 135 -13.31 -7.46 -22.41
C ILE A 135 -13.68 -6.22 -21.60
N GLN A 136 -13.30 -6.17 -20.34
CA GLN A 136 -13.68 -5.12 -19.42
C GLN A 136 -12.45 -4.33 -18.96
N PRO A 137 -11.94 -3.41 -19.78
CA PRO A 137 -10.96 -2.44 -19.30
C PRO A 137 -11.63 -1.53 -18.26
N TYR A 138 -10.87 -1.09 -17.28
CA TYR A 138 -11.32 -0.13 -16.29
C TYR A 138 -10.20 0.75 -15.80
N ILE A 139 -10.56 1.95 -15.40
CA ILE A 139 -9.71 2.87 -14.65
C ILE A 139 -10.46 3.28 -13.39
N GLY A 140 -9.74 3.60 -12.33
CA GLY A 140 -10.38 4.00 -11.10
C GLY A 140 -9.47 4.84 -10.21
N ALA A 141 -10.10 5.48 -9.26
CA ALA A 141 -9.42 6.26 -8.24
C ALA A 141 -10.19 6.15 -6.90
N GLY A 142 -9.51 6.48 -5.84
CA GLY A 142 -10.10 6.46 -4.51
C GLY A 142 -9.12 6.87 -3.43
N VAL A 143 -9.43 6.43 -2.23
CA VAL A 143 -8.61 6.69 -1.04
C VAL A 143 -8.24 5.37 -0.37
N GLY A 144 -7.06 5.34 0.21
CA GLY A 144 -6.58 4.25 1.04
C GLY A 144 -6.30 4.72 2.46
N LEU A 145 -6.54 3.85 3.43
CA LEU A 145 -6.01 3.93 4.78
C LEU A 145 -4.96 2.82 4.92
N PHE A 146 -3.71 3.19 5.10
CA PHE A 146 -2.58 2.28 5.17
C PHE A 146 -2.16 2.09 6.62
N ALA A 147 -2.60 0.99 7.25
CA ALA A 147 -2.08 0.58 8.54
C ALA A 147 -0.71 -0.06 8.33
N TRP A 148 0.32 0.45 9.00
CA TRP A 148 1.70 0.04 8.78
C TRP A 148 2.43 -0.27 10.07
N ARG A 149 3.47 -1.09 9.96
CA ARG A 149 4.44 -1.34 11.01
C ARG A 149 5.83 -1.48 10.38
N TYR A 150 6.76 -0.71 10.90
CA TYR A 150 8.17 -0.79 10.56
C TYR A 150 8.96 -1.24 11.78
N SER A 151 10.00 -2.03 11.58
CA SER A 151 10.91 -2.42 12.67
C SER A 151 12.31 -2.72 12.15
N GLU A 152 13.29 -2.37 12.97
CA GLU A 152 14.70 -2.66 12.82
C GLU A 152 15.11 -3.58 13.98
N THR A 153 15.80 -4.67 13.69
CA THR A 153 16.17 -5.66 14.73
C THR A 153 17.54 -6.23 14.40
N GLY A 154 18.43 -6.25 15.36
CA GLY A 154 19.76 -6.79 15.16
C GLY A 154 20.81 -6.06 15.96
N GLU A 155 21.97 -5.86 15.36
CA GLU A 155 23.11 -5.17 15.94
C GLU A 155 23.12 -3.72 15.47
N PHE A 156 23.33 -2.82 16.39
CA PHE A 156 23.38 -1.37 16.17
C PHE A 156 24.73 -0.85 16.62
N VAL A 157 25.20 0.20 15.96
CA VAL A 157 26.43 0.90 16.32
C VAL A 157 26.08 2.26 16.90
N ASP A 158 26.55 2.53 18.10
CA ASP A 158 26.55 3.87 18.65
C ASP A 158 27.70 4.67 18.01
N PHE A 159 27.38 5.64 17.18
CA PHE A 159 28.37 6.45 16.47
C PHE A 159 29.15 7.41 17.39
N SER A 160 28.80 7.53 18.66
CA SER A 160 29.54 8.36 19.63
C SER A 160 30.79 7.66 20.18
N ASP A 161 30.75 6.35 20.34
CA ASP A 161 31.85 5.55 20.90
C ASP A 161 32.15 4.26 20.12
N PHE A 162 31.43 4.02 19.01
CA PHE A 162 31.51 2.82 18.18
C PHE A 162 31.19 1.51 18.91
N SER A 163 30.47 1.58 20.03
CA SER A 163 30.00 0.38 20.71
C SER A 163 28.90 -0.31 19.91
N ILE A 164 28.95 -1.65 19.89
CA ILE A 164 27.97 -2.48 19.21
C ILE A 164 27.03 -3.07 20.26
N PHE A 165 25.74 -2.87 20.09
CA PHE A 165 24.72 -3.38 20.98
C PHE A 165 23.59 -4.06 20.19
N ARG A 166 22.82 -4.96 20.82
CA ARG A 166 21.65 -5.57 20.21
C ARG A 166 20.39 -4.94 20.74
N ASP A 167 19.50 -4.56 19.82
CA ASP A 167 18.21 -3.96 20.17
C ASP A 167 17.16 -4.23 19.09
N ARG A 168 15.97 -3.71 19.36
CA ARG A 168 14.84 -3.71 18.44
C ARG A 168 14.06 -2.42 18.56
N PHE A 169 14.09 -1.64 17.48
CA PHE A 169 13.26 -0.46 17.31
C PHE A 169 12.01 -0.79 16.49
N SER A 170 10.86 -0.28 16.87
CA SER A 170 9.63 -0.52 16.10
C SER A 170 8.66 0.64 16.22
N ALA A 171 8.09 1.02 15.07
CA ALA A 171 7.04 2.01 14.97
C ALA A 171 5.85 1.44 14.19
N SER A 172 4.66 1.94 14.47
CA SER A 172 3.45 1.57 13.75
C SER A 172 2.46 2.73 13.75
N GLY A 173 1.65 2.80 12.72
CA GLY A 173 0.66 3.84 12.57
C GLY A 173 -0.32 3.53 11.46
N ALA A 174 -1.12 4.53 11.14
CA ALA A 174 -2.02 4.51 10.00
C ALA A 174 -1.99 5.87 9.32
N THR A 175 -1.93 5.88 7.99
CA THR A 175 -1.98 7.10 7.19
C THR A 175 -2.96 6.94 6.04
N ALA A 176 -3.59 8.03 5.65
CA ALA A 176 -4.47 8.06 4.49
C ALA A 176 -3.77 8.62 3.27
N GLY A 177 -4.14 8.15 2.09
CA GLY A 177 -3.59 8.67 0.85
C GLY A 177 -4.39 8.27 -0.37
N PRO A 178 -4.10 8.86 -1.54
CA PRO A 178 -4.76 8.56 -2.79
C PRO A 178 -4.38 7.18 -3.30
N VAL A 179 -5.35 6.56 -4.00
CA VAL A 179 -5.18 5.32 -4.76
C VAL A 179 -5.68 5.55 -6.16
N VAL A 180 -4.89 5.14 -7.16
CA VAL A 180 -5.28 5.14 -8.57
C VAL A 180 -5.04 3.74 -9.11
N LEU A 181 -5.94 3.26 -9.96
CA LEU A 181 -5.84 1.92 -10.51
C LEU A 181 -6.30 1.86 -11.95
N GLY A 182 -5.80 0.86 -12.65
CA GLY A 182 -6.26 0.53 -13.99
C GLY A 182 -6.08 -0.96 -14.23
N GLY A 183 -6.99 -1.55 -14.98
CA GLY A 183 -6.95 -2.97 -15.20
C GLY A 183 -7.83 -3.43 -16.34
N ILE A 184 -7.80 -4.74 -16.55
CA ILE A 184 -8.58 -5.41 -17.57
C ILE A 184 -9.13 -6.71 -17.00
N GLY A 185 -10.41 -6.96 -17.22
CA GLY A 185 -11.08 -8.19 -16.84
C GLY A 185 -11.61 -8.95 -18.06
N PHE A 186 -11.59 -10.26 -17.98
CA PHE A 186 -12.12 -11.18 -18.99
C PHE A 186 -13.21 -12.02 -18.35
N PRO A 187 -14.50 -11.71 -18.58
CA PRO A 187 -15.62 -12.48 -18.04
C PRO A 187 -15.68 -13.92 -18.59
N ILE A 188 -15.95 -14.87 -17.72
CA ILE A 188 -16.13 -16.29 -18.03
C ILE A 188 -17.36 -16.78 -17.23
N GLY A 189 -18.56 -16.53 -17.75
CA GLY A 189 -19.80 -16.79 -17.02
C GLY A 189 -19.91 -15.92 -15.75
N PRO A 190 -20.14 -16.53 -14.57
CA PRO A 190 -20.23 -15.78 -13.30
C PRO A 190 -18.84 -15.32 -12.79
N TRP A 191 -17.78 -15.77 -13.39
CA TRP A 191 -16.39 -15.43 -12.99
C TRP A 191 -15.76 -14.44 -13.96
N ALA A 192 -14.69 -13.80 -13.53
CA ALA A 192 -13.80 -13.10 -14.42
C ALA A 192 -12.37 -13.24 -13.90
N VAL A 193 -11.42 -13.37 -14.83
CA VAL A 193 -9.98 -13.28 -14.55
C VAL A 193 -9.45 -11.97 -15.12
N GLY A 194 -8.37 -11.45 -14.57
CA GLY A 194 -7.84 -10.20 -15.07
C GLY A 194 -6.50 -9.80 -14.48
N GLY A 195 -6.08 -8.60 -14.84
CA GLY A 195 -4.90 -7.94 -14.29
C GLY A 195 -5.21 -6.51 -13.91
N GLU A 196 -4.55 -6.02 -12.87
CA GLU A 196 -4.68 -4.65 -12.38
C GLU A 196 -3.30 -4.10 -12.00
N ILE A 197 -3.08 -2.84 -12.31
CA ILE A 197 -1.98 -2.04 -11.76
C ILE A 197 -2.60 -1.01 -10.84
N ARG A 198 -2.09 -0.92 -9.63
CA ARG A 198 -2.55 0.03 -8.62
C ARG A 198 -1.38 0.87 -8.15
N TYR A 199 -1.55 2.17 -8.10
CA TYR A 199 -0.63 3.11 -7.47
C TYR A 199 -1.25 3.61 -6.18
N GLN A 200 -0.45 3.65 -5.12
CA GLN A 200 -0.81 4.26 -3.84
C GLN A 200 0.25 5.25 -3.39
N SER A 201 -0.14 6.25 -2.60
CA SER A 201 0.77 7.19 -1.98
C SER A 201 0.34 7.45 -0.54
N GLY A 202 1.31 7.47 0.36
CA GLY A 202 1.09 7.76 1.78
C GLY A 202 2.43 7.84 2.50
N GLN A 203 2.51 8.63 3.57
CA GLN A 203 3.68 8.77 4.42
C GLN A 203 3.25 8.52 5.87
N GLY A 204 3.97 7.66 6.57
CA GLY A 204 3.81 7.42 8.01
C GLY A 204 4.83 8.23 8.79
N GLU A 205 4.44 8.76 9.94
CA GLU A 205 5.35 9.47 10.85
C GLU A 205 6.01 8.49 11.81
N LEU A 206 7.33 8.62 11.99
CA LEU A 206 8.12 7.84 12.94
C LEU A 206 8.41 8.66 14.20
N PRO A 207 8.43 8.02 15.38
CA PRO A 207 8.79 8.69 16.63
C PRO A 207 10.26 9.19 16.60
N ILE A 208 10.48 10.46 16.87
CA ILE A 208 11.80 11.11 16.84
C ILE A 208 12.70 10.60 17.98
N ASP A 209 12.11 10.12 19.06
CA ASP A 209 12.80 9.67 20.28
C ASP A 209 13.25 8.21 20.25
N GLN A 210 12.98 7.48 19.17
CA GLN A 210 13.32 6.05 19.06
C GLN A 210 14.58 5.76 18.23
N GLY A 211 15.35 6.79 17.83
CA GLY A 211 16.66 6.59 17.19
C GLY A 211 16.62 6.06 15.76
N PHE A 212 15.49 6.16 15.06
CA PHE A 212 15.40 5.86 13.63
C PHE A 212 16.21 6.86 12.80
N ALA A 213 16.78 6.41 11.69
CA ALA A 213 17.54 7.24 10.74
C ALA A 213 16.68 8.23 9.95
N GLY A 214 15.37 8.28 10.20
CA GLY A 214 14.42 9.20 9.56
C GLY A 214 13.21 9.44 10.43
N THR A 215 12.45 10.47 10.10
CA THR A 215 11.21 10.87 10.79
C THR A 215 9.95 10.40 10.11
N GLU A 216 10.07 9.83 8.93
CA GLU A 216 8.97 9.40 8.07
C GLU A 216 9.25 8.04 7.43
N ILE A 217 8.21 7.37 6.97
CA ILE A 217 8.30 6.20 6.12
C ILE A 217 7.35 6.33 4.93
N ASP A 218 7.89 6.27 3.71
CA ASP A 218 7.10 6.28 2.49
C ASP A 218 6.49 4.89 2.23
N LEU A 219 5.15 4.85 2.16
CA LEU A 219 4.32 3.67 1.91
C LEU A 219 3.81 3.65 0.45
N GLY A 220 4.24 4.60 -0.36
CA GLY A 220 3.87 4.73 -1.76
C GLY A 220 4.55 3.70 -2.65
N GLY A 221 3.91 3.41 -3.78
CA GLY A 221 4.44 2.47 -4.75
C GLY A 221 3.39 1.92 -5.70
N PHE A 222 3.81 0.97 -6.52
CA PHE A 222 2.97 0.28 -7.48
C PHE A 222 2.68 -1.15 -7.00
N THR A 223 1.46 -1.61 -7.27
CA THR A 223 1.06 -3.01 -7.05
C THR A 223 0.60 -3.58 -8.37
N TYR A 224 1.15 -4.72 -8.77
CA TYR A 224 0.80 -5.48 -9.96
C TYR A 224 0.05 -6.73 -9.53
N LEU A 225 -1.19 -6.88 -10.00
CA LEU A 225 -2.14 -7.87 -9.49
C LEU A 225 -2.69 -8.76 -10.60
N ALA A 226 -2.71 -10.05 -10.36
CA ALA A 226 -3.64 -10.97 -11.01
C ALA A 226 -4.93 -11.00 -10.18
N THR A 227 -6.07 -10.94 -10.86
CA THR A 227 -7.37 -10.81 -10.22
C THR A 227 -8.31 -11.95 -10.60
N PHE A 228 -9.11 -12.40 -9.64
CA PHE A 228 -10.18 -13.37 -9.84
C PHE A 228 -11.45 -12.83 -9.21
N LYS A 229 -12.46 -12.56 -10.04
CA LYS A 229 -13.74 -11.95 -9.64
C LYS A 229 -14.88 -12.97 -9.75
N VAL A 230 -15.72 -13.05 -8.72
CA VAL A 230 -16.96 -13.81 -8.69
C VAL A 230 -18.13 -12.85 -8.55
N ARG A 231 -19.10 -12.93 -9.46
CA ARG A 231 -20.32 -12.11 -9.48
C ARG A 231 -21.50 -12.88 -8.91
N PHE A 232 -22.38 -12.20 -8.21
CA PHE A 232 -23.61 -12.75 -7.63
C PHE A 232 -24.70 -11.68 -7.44
#